data_1c55e3089acf7ca16c48c988b3a9a73a
#
_entry.id   1c55e3089acf7ca16c48c988b3a9a73a
#
_cell.length_a   1.000
_cell.length_b   1.000
_cell.length_c   1.000
_cell.angle_alpha   90.00
_cell.angle_beta   90.00
_cell.angle_gamma   90.00
#
_symmetry.space_group_name_H-M   'P 1'
#
loop_
_entity.id
_entity.type
_entity.pdbx_description
1 polymer ?
#
loop_
_entity_poly.entity_id
_entity_poly.type
_entity_poly.pdbx_seq_one_letter_code
_entity_poly.pdbx_strand_id
1 'polypeptide(L)'
;ENKIEVLKGINLEIEKGEMCVLLGPSGSGKSTLLNIIGAIEYADDGYIAINGEKTKLMNEKQLTMYRRKHLGYVFQMYNLIPNLTVRENIEVGAYLSDNPLDIDELMATLGIADQANKLPAQLSGGQQQRTSIGRAIVKNPDILLCDEPTGALDSNTSKEILKLLEDINQKYGNTVIMVTHNDAIKNMADRVFTLHDGEIRKNYVNENKVNAKDLEW
;
A
#
# COMPACT_ATOMS: atom_id res chain seq x y z
N GLU A 1 25.78 23.29 3.11
CA GLU A 1 24.44 22.86 2.62
C GLU A 1 23.56 22.61 3.85
N ASN A 2 22.40 23.26 3.93
CA ASN A 2 21.45 23.02 5.00
C ASN A 2 20.85 21.61 4.80
N LYS A 3 21.20 20.67 5.68
CA LYS A 3 20.51 19.36 5.72
C LYS A 3 19.10 19.59 6.26
N ILE A 4 18.10 19.16 5.49
CA ILE A 4 16.69 19.15 5.92
C ILE A 4 16.43 17.77 6.51
N GLU A 5 16.13 17.71 7.81
CA GLU A 5 15.71 16.49 8.48
C GLU A 5 14.21 16.29 8.25
N VAL A 6 13.86 15.34 7.37
CA VAL A 6 12.48 15.06 6.98
C VAL A 6 11.78 14.16 8.02
N LEU A 7 12.48 13.14 8.54
CA LEU A 7 11.98 12.24 9.57
C LEU A 7 12.88 12.30 10.80
N LYS A 8 12.27 12.39 11.99
CA LYS A 8 12.97 12.67 13.25
C LYS A 8 12.80 11.52 14.25
N GLY A 9 13.64 10.49 14.12
CA GLY A 9 13.69 9.37 15.07
C GLY A 9 12.40 8.61 15.22
N ILE A 10 11.79 8.17 14.10
CA ILE A 10 10.53 7.44 14.09
C ILE A 10 10.73 6.00 14.57
N ASN A 11 9.86 5.58 15.51
CA ASN A 11 9.75 4.20 15.96
C ASN A 11 8.30 3.76 15.84
N LEU A 12 8.06 2.69 15.06
CA LEU A 12 6.74 2.11 14.82
C LEU A 12 6.79 0.60 14.96
N GLU A 13 5.74 0.04 15.52
CA GLU A 13 5.49 -1.40 15.55
C GLU A 13 4.08 -1.66 15.01
N ILE A 14 3.96 -2.61 14.10
CA ILE A 14 2.72 -3.00 13.43
C ILE A 14 2.61 -4.52 13.51
N GLU A 15 1.46 -5.00 13.96
CA GLU A 15 1.19 -6.43 14.02
C GLU A 15 0.87 -6.98 12.62
N LYS A 16 1.22 -8.25 12.40
CA LYS A 16 0.92 -8.93 11.14
C LYS A 16 -0.59 -8.98 10.90
N GLY A 17 -1.00 -8.58 9.70
CA GLY A 17 -2.41 -8.57 9.28
C GLY A 17 -3.17 -7.32 9.70
N GLU A 18 -2.58 -6.38 10.46
CA GLU A 18 -3.22 -5.10 10.75
C GLU A 18 -3.43 -4.27 9.48
N MET A 19 -4.55 -3.57 9.43
CA MET A 19 -4.77 -2.46 8.52
C MET A 19 -4.43 -1.15 9.23
N CYS A 20 -3.34 -0.50 8.81
CA CYS A 20 -2.83 0.72 9.44
C CYS A 20 -3.06 1.93 8.55
N VAL A 21 -3.39 3.05 9.14
CA VAL A 21 -3.50 4.34 8.46
C VAL A 21 -2.50 5.34 9.05
N LEU A 22 -1.69 5.93 8.19
CA LEU A 22 -0.76 7.01 8.49
C LEU A 22 -1.34 8.33 7.99
N LEU A 23 -1.80 9.16 8.90
CA LEU A 23 -2.35 10.49 8.64
C LEU A 23 -1.32 11.59 8.85
N GLY A 24 -1.52 12.70 8.17
CA GLY A 24 -0.74 13.93 8.40
C GLY A 24 -0.92 14.93 7.26
N PRO A 25 -0.59 16.20 7.48
CA PRO A 25 -0.67 17.24 6.46
C PRO A 25 0.30 16.97 5.30
N SER A 26 0.11 17.68 4.19
CA SER A 26 1.08 17.66 3.08
C SER A 26 2.46 18.11 3.59
N GLY A 27 3.51 17.45 3.13
CA GLY A 27 4.89 17.75 3.52
C GLY A 27 5.32 17.23 4.89
N SER A 28 4.48 16.51 5.65
CA SER A 28 4.85 15.97 6.96
C SER A 28 5.83 14.78 6.94
N GLY A 29 6.19 14.25 5.75
CA GLY A 29 7.13 13.13 5.60
C GLY A 29 6.46 11.77 5.39
N LYS A 30 5.14 11.69 5.15
CA LYS A 30 4.40 10.42 4.99
C LYS A 30 4.92 9.54 3.85
N SER A 31 5.04 10.10 2.64
CA SER A 31 5.55 9.37 1.48
C SER A 31 7.02 8.97 1.65
N THR A 32 7.84 9.84 2.29
CA THR A 32 9.23 9.50 2.65
C THR A 32 9.27 8.32 3.61
N LEU A 33 8.43 8.31 4.65
CA LEU A 33 8.35 7.18 5.58
C LEU A 33 7.90 5.91 4.85
N LEU A 34 6.89 6.01 3.97
CA LEU A 34 6.40 4.88 3.18
C LEU A 34 7.48 4.33 2.25
N ASN A 35 8.26 5.20 1.60
CA ASN A 35 9.37 4.83 0.73
C ASN A 35 10.52 4.15 1.50
N ILE A 36 10.80 4.59 2.73
CA ILE A 36 11.79 3.95 3.60
C ILE A 36 11.28 2.57 4.04
N ILE A 37 10.02 2.43 4.46
CA ILE A 37 9.40 1.12 4.76
C ILE A 37 9.47 0.22 3.52
N GLY A 38 9.23 0.80 2.34
CA GLY A 38 9.31 0.14 1.04
C GLY A 38 10.73 -0.23 0.60
N ALA A 39 11.76 0.15 1.36
CA ALA A 39 13.17 0.04 0.98
C ALA A 39 13.47 0.61 -0.42
N ILE A 40 12.74 1.69 -0.79
CA ILE A 40 12.95 2.48 -2.02
C ILE A 40 13.93 3.61 -1.71
N GLU A 41 13.80 4.22 -0.54
CA GLU A 41 14.71 5.22 -0.01
C GLU A 41 15.45 4.69 1.22
N TYR A 42 16.64 5.22 1.48
CA TYR A 42 17.44 4.86 2.64
C TYR A 42 17.19 5.82 3.79
N ALA A 43 17.08 5.27 5.01
CA ALA A 43 17.22 6.08 6.21
C ALA A 43 18.70 6.38 6.48
N ASP A 44 19.00 7.58 6.97
CA ASP A 44 20.36 7.93 7.40
C ASP A 44 20.82 7.05 8.58
N ASP A 45 19.90 6.65 9.46
CA ASP A 45 20.13 5.70 10.54
C ASP A 45 18.85 4.89 10.85
N GLY A 46 19.01 3.81 11.60
CA GLY A 46 17.90 2.90 11.95
C GLY A 46 17.79 1.70 11.02
N TYR A 47 16.64 1.04 11.05
CA TYR A 47 16.34 -0.12 10.21
C TYR A 47 14.84 -0.36 10.11
N ILE A 48 14.44 -1.04 9.05
CA ILE A 48 13.12 -1.66 8.95
C ILE A 48 13.29 -3.16 9.21
N ALA A 49 12.33 -3.77 9.90
CA ALA A 49 12.29 -5.21 10.09
C ALA A 49 10.90 -5.74 9.70
N ILE A 50 10.85 -6.74 8.82
CA ILE A 50 9.63 -7.48 8.48
C ILE A 50 9.87 -8.95 8.82
N ASN A 51 9.02 -9.53 9.66
CA ASN A 51 9.16 -10.92 10.12
C ASN A 51 10.56 -11.23 10.68
N GLY A 52 11.21 -10.25 11.36
CA GLY A 52 12.56 -10.38 11.92
C GLY A 52 13.71 -10.14 10.93
N GLU A 53 13.44 -10.01 9.64
CA GLU A 53 14.44 -9.70 8.61
C GLU A 53 14.68 -8.18 8.56
N LYS A 54 15.94 -7.75 8.84
CA LYS A 54 16.33 -6.34 9.00
C LYS A 54 17.06 -5.81 7.78
N THR A 55 16.71 -4.58 7.34
CA THR A 55 17.30 -3.96 6.14
C THR A 55 18.69 -3.35 6.35
N LYS A 56 19.09 -3.04 7.59
CA LYS A 56 20.28 -2.19 7.90
C LYS A 56 21.59 -2.62 7.24
N LEU A 57 21.79 -3.93 7.00
CA LEU A 57 23.03 -4.47 6.43
C LEU A 57 22.84 -5.04 5.01
N MET A 58 21.70 -4.82 4.39
CA MET A 58 21.40 -5.33 3.06
C MET A 58 22.08 -4.50 1.98
N ASN A 59 22.72 -5.18 1.03
CA ASN A 59 23.15 -4.57 -0.23
C ASN A 59 21.97 -4.45 -1.21
N GLU A 60 22.17 -3.76 -2.35
CA GLU A 60 21.13 -3.53 -3.36
C GLU A 60 20.44 -4.81 -3.86
N LYS A 61 21.18 -5.89 -4.07
CA LYS A 61 20.61 -7.17 -4.49
C LYS A 61 19.72 -7.75 -3.40
N GLN A 62 20.14 -7.68 -2.14
CA GLN A 62 19.35 -8.15 -1.00
C GLN A 62 18.10 -7.29 -0.79
N LEU A 63 18.19 -5.96 -0.91
CA LEU A 63 17.03 -5.07 -0.86
C LEU A 63 16.05 -5.34 -2.00
N THR A 64 16.53 -5.67 -3.20
CA THR A 64 15.67 -6.08 -4.31
C THR A 64 14.90 -7.36 -3.98
N MET A 65 15.56 -8.37 -3.40
CA MET A 65 14.91 -9.61 -2.97
C MET A 65 13.93 -9.36 -1.81
N TYR A 66 14.30 -8.49 -0.86
CA TYR A 66 13.43 -8.07 0.23
C TYR A 66 12.13 -7.42 -0.30
N ARG A 67 12.23 -6.45 -1.24
CA ARG A 67 11.06 -5.86 -1.89
C ARG A 67 10.19 -6.88 -2.64
N ARG A 68 10.82 -7.82 -3.33
CA ARG A 68 10.09 -8.89 -4.05
C ARG A 68 9.28 -9.75 -3.09
N LYS A 69 9.89 -10.17 -2.00
CA LYS A 69 9.31 -11.10 -1.04
C LYS A 69 8.24 -10.44 -0.17
N HIS A 70 8.55 -9.28 0.40
CA HIS A 70 7.76 -8.72 1.49
C HIS A 70 6.77 -7.63 1.08
N LEU A 71 7.00 -6.92 -0.04
CA LEU A 71 6.32 -5.65 -0.28
C LEU A 71 5.51 -5.63 -1.58
N GLY A 72 4.23 -5.25 -1.50
CA GLY A 72 3.43 -4.77 -2.61
C GLY A 72 3.29 -3.25 -2.51
N TYR A 73 3.25 -2.53 -3.64
CA TYR A 73 3.12 -1.08 -3.64
C TYR A 73 1.97 -0.63 -4.55
N VAL A 74 1.05 0.14 -3.98
CA VAL A 74 -0.11 0.75 -4.66
C VAL A 74 0.09 2.26 -4.65
N PHE A 75 0.13 2.87 -5.83
CA PHE A 75 0.37 4.30 -6.03
C PHE A 75 -0.93 5.06 -6.30
N GLN A 76 -0.94 6.35 -5.96
CA GLN A 76 -2.03 7.27 -6.26
C GLN A 76 -2.34 7.36 -7.77
N MET A 77 -1.31 7.39 -8.62
CA MET A 77 -1.43 7.52 -10.08
C MET A 77 -1.38 6.18 -10.82
N TYR A 78 -1.78 5.10 -10.14
CA TYR A 78 -1.87 3.71 -10.66
C TYR A 78 -0.56 3.12 -11.20
N ASN A 79 0.27 3.88 -11.91
CA ASN A 79 1.56 3.50 -12.50
C ASN A 79 1.48 2.21 -13.34
N LEU A 80 0.38 2.02 -14.09
CA LEU A 80 0.22 0.88 -14.98
C LEU A 80 1.14 1.01 -16.20
N ILE A 81 1.57 -0.14 -16.71
CA ILE A 81 2.35 -0.21 -17.95
C ILE A 81 1.35 -0.02 -19.11
N PRO A 82 1.45 1.08 -19.87
CA PRO A 82 0.38 1.52 -20.77
C PRO A 82 0.14 0.59 -21.97
N ASN A 83 1.16 -0.17 -22.38
CA ASN A 83 1.12 -1.08 -23.52
C ASN A 83 0.80 -2.53 -23.13
N LEU A 84 0.55 -2.79 -21.85
CA LEU A 84 0.13 -4.08 -21.33
C LEU A 84 -1.35 -4.04 -20.98
N THR A 85 -2.05 -5.15 -21.24
CA THR A 85 -3.43 -5.35 -20.81
C THR A 85 -3.56 -5.40 -19.29
N VAL A 86 -4.78 -5.42 -18.77
CA VAL A 86 -5.05 -5.62 -17.33
C VAL A 86 -4.38 -6.90 -16.83
N ARG A 87 -4.59 -8.03 -17.51
CA ARG A 87 -3.99 -9.32 -17.16
C ARG A 87 -2.46 -9.23 -17.15
N GLU A 88 -1.86 -8.74 -18.21
CA GLU A 88 -0.40 -8.63 -18.35
C GLU A 88 0.20 -7.69 -17.30
N ASN A 89 -0.48 -6.59 -16.93
CA ASN A 89 -0.05 -5.74 -15.82
C ASN A 89 0.02 -6.50 -14.50
N ILE A 90 -0.95 -7.39 -14.22
CA ILE A 90 -0.96 -8.23 -13.02
C ILE A 90 0.12 -9.30 -13.12
N GLU A 91 0.28 -9.96 -14.28
CA GLU A 91 1.31 -10.98 -14.53
C GLU A 91 2.73 -10.48 -14.27
N VAL A 92 3.03 -9.22 -14.59
CA VAL A 92 4.32 -8.60 -14.23
C VAL A 92 4.62 -8.72 -12.73
N GLY A 93 3.60 -8.54 -11.87
CA GLY A 93 3.74 -8.77 -10.43
C GLY A 93 3.98 -10.24 -10.09
N ALA A 94 3.26 -11.16 -10.74
CA ALA A 94 3.39 -12.60 -10.51
C ALA A 94 4.80 -13.13 -10.82
N TYR A 95 5.44 -12.67 -11.88
CA TYR A 95 6.83 -13.01 -12.23
C TYR A 95 7.87 -12.63 -11.16
N LEU A 96 7.51 -11.78 -10.22
CA LEU A 96 8.38 -11.38 -9.11
C LEU A 96 8.28 -12.29 -7.90
N SER A 97 7.43 -13.31 -7.90
CA SER A 97 7.16 -14.20 -6.77
C SER A 97 7.41 -15.66 -7.13
N ASP A 98 7.93 -16.43 -6.17
CA ASP A 98 8.05 -17.88 -6.27
C ASP A 98 6.72 -18.58 -5.95
N ASN A 99 5.75 -17.90 -5.33
CA ASN A 99 4.43 -18.42 -4.97
C ASN A 99 3.34 -17.35 -5.17
N PRO A 100 3.07 -16.93 -6.41
CA PRO A 100 2.06 -15.92 -6.70
C PRO A 100 0.64 -16.45 -6.43
N LEU A 101 -0.30 -15.54 -6.19
CA LEU A 101 -1.72 -15.84 -6.16
C LEU A 101 -2.20 -16.28 -7.56
N ASP A 102 -3.25 -17.07 -7.61
CA ASP A 102 -3.93 -17.40 -8.87
C ASP A 102 -4.50 -16.11 -9.49
N ILE A 103 -4.14 -15.84 -10.75
CA ILE A 103 -4.47 -14.58 -11.41
C ILE A 103 -5.95 -14.50 -11.74
N ASP A 104 -6.59 -15.60 -12.14
CA ASP A 104 -8.02 -15.62 -12.51
C ASP A 104 -8.89 -15.44 -11.26
N GLU A 105 -8.56 -16.12 -10.17
CA GLU A 105 -9.22 -15.92 -8.88
C GLU A 105 -9.03 -14.50 -8.36
N LEU A 106 -7.81 -13.95 -8.48
CA LEU A 106 -7.51 -12.60 -8.06
C LEU A 106 -8.30 -11.58 -8.90
N MET A 107 -8.32 -11.70 -10.22
CA MET A 107 -9.08 -10.81 -11.10
C MET A 107 -10.58 -10.84 -10.81
N ALA A 108 -11.13 -12.02 -10.48
CA ALA A 108 -12.51 -12.15 -10.02
C ALA A 108 -12.73 -11.43 -8.68
N THR A 109 -11.83 -11.60 -7.71
CA THR A 109 -11.87 -10.91 -6.41
C THR A 109 -11.81 -9.39 -6.57
N LEU A 110 -10.98 -8.89 -7.51
CA LEU A 110 -10.84 -7.47 -7.83
C LEU A 110 -12.05 -6.92 -8.63
N GLY A 111 -12.93 -7.76 -9.15
CA GLY A 111 -14.06 -7.36 -9.99
C GLY A 111 -13.64 -6.78 -11.34
N ILE A 112 -12.56 -7.27 -11.94
CA ILE A 112 -12.01 -6.82 -13.23
C ILE A 112 -11.76 -7.94 -14.23
N ALA A 113 -12.32 -9.13 -14.00
CA ALA A 113 -12.14 -10.28 -14.90
C ALA A 113 -12.58 -9.99 -16.35
N ASP A 114 -13.71 -9.28 -16.52
CA ASP A 114 -14.23 -8.86 -17.82
C ASP A 114 -13.36 -7.82 -18.53
N GLN A 115 -12.39 -7.24 -17.84
CA GLN A 115 -11.49 -6.22 -18.36
C GLN A 115 -10.11 -6.78 -18.73
N ALA A 116 -9.90 -8.10 -18.61
CA ALA A 116 -8.61 -8.79 -18.72
C ALA A 116 -7.78 -8.36 -19.93
N ASN A 117 -8.41 -8.19 -21.08
CA ASN A 117 -7.77 -7.88 -22.37
C ASN A 117 -7.75 -6.40 -22.72
N LYS A 118 -8.23 -5.52 -21.83
CA LYS A 118 -8.21 -4.06 -22.05
C LYS A 118 -6.87 -3.45 -21.67
N LEU A 119 -6.49 -2.40 -22.40
CA LEU A 119 -5.36 -1.54 -22.06
C LEU A 119 -5.74 -0.50 -21.01
N PRO A 120 -4.80 0.02 -20.22
CA PRO A 120 -5.07 1.05 -19.21
C PRO A 120 -5.88 2.24 -19.70
N ALA A 121 -5.63 2.72 -20.93
CA ALA A 121 -6.34 3.85 -21.54
C ALA A 121 -7.85 3.58 -21.77
N GLN A 122 -8.28 2.32 -21.71
CA GLN A 122 -9.68 1.91 -21.92
C GLN A 122 -10.44 1.71 -20.59
N LEU A 123 -9.78 1.97 -19.46
CA LEU A 123 -10.29 1.72 -18.11
C LEU A 123 -10.71 3.02 -17.41
N SER A 124 -11.75 2.94 -16.57
CA SER A 124 -12.04 3.99 -15.59
C SER A 124 -10.93 4.08 -14.55
N GLY A 125 -10.84 5.20 -13.81
CA GLY A 125 -9.88 5.38 -12.72
C GLY A 125 -9.97 4.25 -11.66
N GLY A 126 -11.18 3.87 -11.26
CA GLY A 126 -11.40 2.76 -10.32
C GLY A 126 -10.91 1.41 -10.87
N GLN A 127 -11.11 1.13 -12.18
CA GLN A 127 -10.60 -0.08 -12.81
C GLN A 127 -9.07 -0.09 -12.91
N GLN A 128 -8.46 1.07 -13.20
CA GLN A 128 -7.01 1.23 -13.19
C GLN A 128 -6.45 0.98 -11.78
N GLN A 129 -7.09 1.51 -10.74
CA GLN A 129 -6.68 1.30 -9.36
C GLN A 129 -6.82 -0.16 -8.94
N ARG A 130 -7.91 -0.84 -9.28
CA ARG A 130 -8.09 -2.29 -9.05
C ARG A 130 -6.99 -3.11 -9.75
N THR A 131 -6.59 -2.73 -10.97
CA THR A 131 -5.48 -3.37 -11.69
C THR A 131 -4.14 -3.13 -10.99
N SER A 132 -3.88 -1.91 -10.52
CA SER A 132 -2.68 -1.55 -9.73
C SER A 132 -2.59 -2.35 -8.43
N ILE A 133 -3.71 -2.48 -7.71
CA ILE A 133 -3.82 -3.33 -6.51
C ILE A 133 -3.53 -4.78 -6.88
N GLY A 134 -4.12 -5.30 -7.95
CA GLY A 134 -3.89 -6.67 -8.44
C GLY A 134 -2.41 -6.95 -8.72
N ARG A 135 -1.73 -6.05 -9.42
CA ARG A 135 -0.29 -6.16 -9.67
C ARG A 135 0.54 -6.15 -8.38
N ALA A 136 0.12 -5.38 -7.38
CA ALA A 136 0.83 -5.30 -6.11
C ALA A 136 0.64 -6.55 -5.25
N ILE A 137 -0.59 -7.11 -5.21
CA ILE A 137 -0.96 -8.22 -4.31
C ILE A 137 -0.68 -9.61 -4.90
N VAL A 138 -0.65 -9.75 -6.24
CA VAL A 138 -0.50 -11.05 -6.90
C VAL A 138 0.74 -11.82 -6.47
N LYS A 139 1.81 -11.13 -6.12
CA LYS A 139 3.04 -11.75 -5.62
C LYS A 139 2.94 -12.24 -4.17
N ASN A 140 1.76 -12.11 -3.53
CA ASN A 140 1.47 -12.52 -2.16
C ASN A 140 2.44 -11.93 -1.12
N PRO A 141 2.58 -10.59 -1.05
CA PRO A 141 3.51 -9.92 -0.16
C PRO A 141 3.05 -9.95 1.30
N ASP A 142 3.97 -9.81 2.26
CA ASP A 142 3.62 -9.65 3.67
C ASP A 142 2.92 -8.32 3.95
N ILE A 143 3.34 -7.25 3.25
CA ILE A 143 2.84 -5.88 3.44
C ILE A 143 2.42 -5.27 2.10
N LEU A 144 1.25 -4.65 2.09
CA LEU A 144 0.76 -3.80 1.01
C LEU A 144 0.89 -2.34 1.43
N LEU A 145 1.78 -1.61 0.77
CA LEU A 145 2.00 -0.17 0.95
C LEU A 145 1.10 0.60 -0.01
N CYS A 146 0.24 1.47 0.50
CA CYS A 146 -0.72 2.25 -0.29
C CYS A 146 -0.47 3.75 -0.09
N ASP A 147 0.03 4.42 -1.13
CA ASP A 147 0.25 5.87 -1.12
C ASP A 147 -0.95 6.57 -1.76
N GLU A 148 -1.80 7.19 -0.92
CA GLU A 148 -3.02 7.90 -1.34
C GLU A 148 -3.89 7.09 -2.32
N PRO A 149 -4.30 5.84 -2.00
CA PRO A 149 -4.89 4.91 -2.96
C PRO A 149 -6.24 5.37 -3.53
N THR A 150 -6.85 6.39 -2.94
CA THR A 150 -8.13 6.98 -3.34
C THR A 150 -8.01 8.42 -3.81
N GLY A 151 -6.81 9.01 -3.79
CA GLY A 151 -6.61 10.45 -4.00
C GLY A 151 -6.96 10.98 -5.40
N ALA A 152 -7.11 10.10 -6.40
CA ALA A 152 -7.49 10.44 -7.77
C ALA A 152 -8.92 9.98 -8.14
N LEU A 153 -9.73 9.56 -7.16
CA LEU A 153 -11.06 8.95 -7.37
C LEU A 153 -12.17 9.79 -6.74
N ASP A 154 -13.38 9.65 -7.28
CA ASP A 154 -14.59 10.20 -6.65
C ASP A 154 -14.95 9.43 -5.35
N SER A 155 -15.82 10.01 -4.51
CA SER A 155 -16.16 9.46 -3.19
C SER A 155 -16.73 8.03 -3.25
N ASN A 156 -17.59 7.72 -4.22
CA ASN A 156 -18.22 6.40 -4.32
C ASN A 156 -17.16 5.35 -4.71
N THR A 157 -16.39 5.62 -5.76
CA THR A 157 -15.30 4.76 -6.20
C THR A 157 -14.24 4.61 -5.11
N SER A 158 -13.97 5.68 -4.34
CA SER A 158 -13.03 5.62 -3.20
C SER A 158 -13.49 4.62 -2.14
N LYS A 159 -14.78 4.62 -1.76
CA LYS A 159 -15.34 3.65 -0.80
C LYS A 159 -15.22 2.22 -1.32
N GLU A 160 -15.46 1.99 -2.62
CA GLU A 160 -15.29 0.68 -3.23
C GLU A 160 -13.83 0.19 -3.18
N ILE A 161 -12.87 1.08 -3.45
CA ILE A 161 -11.44 0.74 -3.36
C ILE A 161 -11.02 0.46 -1.93
N LEU A 162 -11.48 1.25 -0.95
CA LEU A 162 -11.21 0.99 0.46
C LEU A 162 -11.81 -0.35 0.92
N LYS A 163 -13.04 -0.65 0.49
CA LYS A 163 -13.68 -1.94 0.77
C LYS A 163 -12.89 -3.10 0.15
N LEU A 164 -12.41 -2.93 -1.07
CA LEU A 164 -11.57 -3.93 -1.74
C LEU A 164 -10.26 -4.18 -0.97
N LEU A 165 -9.59 -3.13 -0.47
CA LEU A 165 -8.38 -3.26 0.35
C LEU A 165 -8.67 -3.97 1.69
N GLU A 166 -9.82 -3.70 2.31
CA GLU A 166 -10.29 -4.40 3.51
C GLU A 166 -10.53 -5.89 3.22
N ASP A 167 -11.20 -6.22 2.10
CA ASP A 167 -11.47 -7.61 1.68
C ASP A 167 -10.17 -8.37 1.37
N ILE A 168 -9.21 -7.73 0.72
CA ILE A 168 -7.87 -8.28 0.45
C ILE A 168 -7.13 -8.56 1.74
N ASN A 169 -7.10 -7.60 2.66
CA ASN A 169 -6.46 -7.77 3.97
C ASN A 169 -7.06 -8.97 4.72
N GLN A 170 -8.39 -9.08 4.77
CA GLN A 170 -9.08 -10.19 5.43
C GLN A 170 -8.85 -11.54 4.72
N LYS A 171 -8.89 -11.57 3.38
CA LYS A 171 -8.77 -12.79 2.59
C LYS A 171 -7.35 -13.36 2.60
N TYR A 172 -6.35 -12.52 2.44
CA TYR A 172 -4.96 -12.94 2.26
C TYR A 172 -4.08 -12.74 3.50
N GLY A 173 -4.57 -12.03 4.53
CA GLY A 173 -3.84 -11.81 5.78
C GLY A 173 -2.63 -10.87 5.65
N ASN A 174 -2.53 -10.10 4.57
CA ASN A 174 -1.46 -9.11 4.39
C ASN A 174 -1.64 -7.95 5.36
N THR A 175 -0.54 -7.41 5.87
CA THR A 175 -0.56 -6.12 6.56
C THR A 175 -0.77 -5.01 5.53
N VAL A 176 -1.67 -4.08 5.77
CA VAL A 176 -1.90 -2.91 4.90
C VAL A 176 -1.44 -1.65 5.60
N ILE A 177 -0.55 -0.88 4.98
CA ILE A 177 -0.14 0.44 5.48
C ILE A 177 -0.58 1.47 4.45
N MET A 178 -1.55 2.28 4.81
CA MET A 178 -2.14 3.28 3.95
C MET A 178 -1.74 4.68 4.40
N VAL A 179 -1.16 5.45 3.51
CA VAL A 179 -0.90 6.88 3.70
C VAL A 179 -2.06 7.65 3.09
N THR A 180 -2.62 8.59 3.83
CA THR A 180 -3.67 9.47 3.33
C THR A 180 -3.74 10.79 4.11
N HIS A 181 -4.34 11.80 3.49
CA HIS A 181 -4.72 13.04 4.16
C HIS A 181 -6.23 13.08 4.52
N ASN A 182 -7.01 12.09 4.08
CA ASN A 182 -8.43 11.99 4.42
C ASN A 182 -8.62 11.38 5.81
N ASP A 183 -9.06 12.23 6.75
CA ASP A 183 -9.23 11.84 8.16
C ASP A 183 -10.32 10.78 8.39
N ALA A 184 -11.32 10.69 7.51
CA ALA A 184 -12.40 9.71 7.63
C ALA A 184 -11.89 8.25 7.54
N ILE A 185 -10.82 8.02 6.76
CA ILE A 185 -10.27 6.68 6.51
C ILE A 185 -9.72 6.03 7.80
N LYS A 186 -9.29 6.81 8.79
CA LYS A 186 -8.82 6.28 10.09
C LYS A 186 -9.85 5.38 10.77
N ASN A 187 -11.15 5.64 10.54
CA ASN A 187 -12.23 4.93 11.22
C ASN A 187 -12.34 3.45 10.79
N MET A 188 -11.79 3.08 9.61
CA MET A 188 -11.74 1.69 9.16
C MET A 188 -10.45 0.95 9.52
N ALA A 189 -9.43 1.64 10.02
CA ALA A 189 -8.13 1.07 10.35
C ALA A 189 -8.15 0.37 11.71
N ASP A 190 -7.29 -0.66 11.87
CA ASP A 190 -7.02 -1.30 13.16
C ASP A 190 -6.11 -0.42 14.02
N ARG A 191 -5.14 0.25 13.38
CA ARG A 191 -4.16 1.13 14.02
C ARG A 191 -4.01 2.43 13.26
N VAL A 192 -3.90 3.52 13.99
CA VAL A 192 -3.77 4.87 13.42
C VAL A 192 -2.49 5.53 13.92
N PHE A 193 -1.71 6.01 12.97
CA PHE A 193 -0.56 6.87 13.22
C PHE A 193 -0.82 8.28 12.71
N THR A 194 -0.36 9.30 13.41
CA THR A 194 -0.39 10.68 12.92
C THR A 194 1.04 11.20 12.84
N LEU A 195 1.47 11.58 11.65
CA LEU A 195 2.78 12.17 11.37
C LEU A 195 2.64 13.69 11.21
N HIS A 196 3.46 14.44 11.93
CA HIS A 196 3.54 15.90 11.82
C HIS A 196 4.99 16.34 12.00
N ASP A 197 5.49 17.15 11.08
CA ASP A 197 6.88 17.67 11.09
C ASP A 197 7.95 16.59 11.29
N GLY A 198 7.77 15.44 10.63
CA GLY A 198 8.71 14.32 10.68
C GLY A 198 8.64 13.47 11.96
N GLU A 199 7.68 13.69 12.85
CA GLU A 199 7.51 12.95 14.11
C GLU A 199 6.15 12.26 14.20
N ILE A 200 6.10 11.09 14.81
CA ILE A 200 4.83 10.43 15.15
C ILE A 200 4.24 11.13 16.38
N ARG A 201 3.11 11.81 16.20
CA ARG A 201 2.37 12.51 17.26
C ARG A 201 1.34 11.65 17.95
N LYS A 202 0.75 10.68 17.22
CA LYS A 202 -0.20 9.72 17.77
C LYS A 202 0.07 8.34 17.21
N ASN A 203 -0.09 7.33 18.07
CA ASN A 203 -0.08 5.92 17.74
C ASN A 203 -1.10 5.25 18.66
N TYR A 204 -2.19 4.73 18.09
CA TYR A 204 -3.24 4.06 18.87
C TYR A 204 -3.94 2.98 18.07
N VAL A 205 -4.44 1.98 18.78
CA VAL A 205 -5.35 0.95 18.26
C VAL A 205 -6.76 1.53 18.23
N ASN A 206 -7.48 1.31 17.13
CA ASN A 206 -8.85 1.76 16.97
C ASN A 206 -9.82 0.68 17.48
N GLU A 207 -10.37 0.90 18.66
CA GLU A 207 -11.32 -0.03 19.29
C GLU A 207 -12.73 0.02 18.67
N ASN A 208 -13.05 1.06 17.89
CA ASN A 208 -14.36 1.30 17.29
C ASN A 208 -14.28 1.30 15.76
N LYS A 209 -13.65 0.28 15.18
CA LYS A 209 -13.49 0.13 13.73
C LYS A 209 -14.86 0.01 13.03
N VAL A 210 -15.02 0.76 11.93
CA VAL A 210 -16.19 0.67 11.05
C VAL A 210 -15.79 0.04 9.71
N ASN A 211 -16.76 -0.55 8.99
CA ASN A 211 -16.51 -1.04 7.64
C ASN A 211 -16.23 0.10 6.67
N ALA A 212 -15.41 -0.15 5.66
CA ALA A 212 -15.08 0.85 4.63
C ALA A 212 -16.32 1.44 3.93
N LYS A 213 -17.37 0.63 3.71
CA LYS A 213 -18.63 1.05 3.09
C LYS A 213 -19.43 2.06 3.93
N ASP A 214 -19.24 2.04 5.25
CA ASP A 214 -19.98 2.85 6.22
C ASP A 214 -19.22 4.16 6.57
N LEU A 215 -18.09 4.42 5.90
CA LEU A 215 -17.34 5.67 6.06
C LEU A 215 -18.17 6.86 5.58
N GLU A 216 -18.21 7.91 6.38
CA GLU A 216 -18.72 9.22 6.02
C GLU A 216 -17.56 10.12 5.57
N TRP A 217 -17.72 10.74 4.37
CA TRP A 217 -16.69 11.61 3.75
C TRP A 217 -16.90 13.06 4.14
#